data_93ca3bf06e81a8b29cea11d0460cbf5e
#
_entry.id   93ca3bf06e81a8b29cea11d0460cbf5e
#
_cell.length_a   1.000
_cell.length_b   1.000
_cell.length_c   1.000
_cell.angle_alpha   90.00
_cell.angle_beta   90.00
_cell.angle_gamma   90.00
#
_symmetry.space_group_name_H-M   'P 1'
#
loop_
_entity.id
_entity.type
_entity.pdbx_description
1 polymer ?
#
loop_
_entity_poly.entity_id
_entity_poly.type
_entity_poly.pdbx_seq_one_letter_code
_entity_poly.pdbx_strand_id
1 'polypeptide(L)'
;MRIARVGARYGFGFAFGNRFVPRRRRADPGRVGTRLRLSFEELGPTFAELGRFLSARRDLLPPDVAAELGRTAVVAKPLPPAETRALVERELGNTLERLFLEFEQAPTRVNAFTQAHRAVLPGDRPALVVVARTGVRRDLLAMRPVADLARRRLSGRLPLDPTATVAEFATHAAHRRDMFFAAQAARRLREMEGLRLRVPDVYRGYSSGRCVTFEAPVDAAPLEPERYGEVSEALVRLAMAEGVFLTDLAPERFATDDPLGEVWLADPTEAFTFDPERLRGVAEVLAAVRRGDVDGVVRALPLAGSSVPRDDSVLRRELRETLGSLGGPLWREHSLREVRDGGFEAVRRGGARLHVEVAQMARSLVEAEELAGRPEIVAAAEAAETLISHHRAPAYVTARAARRLAQPDTFADYPRQLHALLNELKDGEIEVRFRHAGLDELISKVDILANRLVFGLLIAALILGSSMLGIFIEGGAQLLGLSVFGLIGFVFAAILGLLLLFAIIRSGRL
;
A
#
# COMPACT_ATOMS: atom_id res chain seq x y z
N MET A 1 -4.06 -6.03 28.37
CA MET A 1 -4.52 -5.22 29.52
C MET A 1 -4.33 -3.70 29.35
N ARG A 2 -3.21 -3.18 28.80
CA ARG A 2 -2.96 -1.72 28.63
C ARG A 2 -4.03 -1.04 27.77
N ILE A 3 -4.37 -1.57 26.59
CA ILE A 3 -5.38 -1.00 25.67
C ILE A 3 -6.75 -0.88 26.35
N ALA A 4 -7.21 -1.94 27.03
CA ALA A 4 -8.49 -1.93 27.71
C ALA A 4 -8.54 -0.88 28.84
N ARG A 5 -7.44 -0.69 29.58
CA ARG A 5 -7.32 0.31 30.65
C ARG A 5 -7.37 1.72 30.08
N VAL A 6 -6.61 2.01 29.04
CA VAL A 6 -6.59 3.31 28.36
C VAL A 6 -7.98 3.58 27.72
N GLY A 7 -8.54 2.61 27.01
CA GLY A 7 -9.87 2.72 26.45
C GLY A 7 -10.95 3.01 27.50
N ALA A 8 -10.89 2.37 28.66
CA ALA A 8 -11.81 2.64 29.76
C ALA A 8 -11.64 4.06 30.34
N ARG A 9 -10.39 4.53 30.49
CA ARG A 9 -10.06 5.88 30.95
C ARG A 9 -10.69 6.96 30.05
N TYR A 10 -10.62 6.78 28.75
CA TYR A 10 -11.21 7.71 27.78
C TYR A 10 -12.67 7.40 27.45
N GLY A 11 -13.33 6.55 28.26
CA GLY A 11 -14.76 6.29 28.18
C GLY A 11 -15.19 5.34 27.09
N PHE A 12 -14.27 4.52 26.55
CA PHE A 12 -14.57 3.40 25.67
C PHE A 12 -14.74 2.08 26.41
N GLY A 13 -14.83 2.10 27.75
CA GLY A 13 -14.97 0.92 28.60
C GLY A 13 -16.17 0.03 28.24
N PHE A 14 -17.23 0.62 27.66
CA PHE A 14 -18.39 -0.13 27.16
C PHE A 14 -18.03 -1.11 26.03
N ALA A 15 -17.04 -0.78 25.20
CA ALA A 15 -16.54 -1.67 24.16
C ALA A 15 -15.84 -2.91 24.74
N PHE A 16 -15.29 -2.80 25.95
CA PHE A 16 -14.62 -3.90 26.68
C PHE A 16 -15.52 -4.63 27.69
N GLY A 17 -16.83 -4.35 27.72
CA GLY A 17 -17.78 -5.04 28.57
C GLY A 17 -17.92 -4.45 29.98
N ASN A 18 -17.33 -3.32 30.25
CA ASN A 18 -17.48 -2.65 31.54
C ASN A 18 -18.85 -1.95 31.61
N ARG A 19 -19.79 -2.51 32.41
CA ARG A 19 -21.18 -2.05 32.55
C ARG A 19 -21.34 -0.73 33.30
N PHE A 20 -20.27 -0.18 33.87
CA PHE A 20 -20.30 0.98 34.76
C PHE A 20 -20.05 2.34 34.10
N VAL A 21 -20.22 2.48 32.80
CA VAL A 21 -20.16 3.81 32.17
C VAL A 21 -21.56 4.43 32.19
N PRO A 22 -21.76 5.57 32.89
CA PRO A 22 -23.06 6.23 32.95
C PRO A 22 -23.57 6.52 31.54
N ARG A 23 -24.82 6.12 31.24
CA ARG A 23 -25.53 6.35 29.97
C ARG A 23 -25.67 7.83 29.58
N ARG A 24 -25.32 8.75 30.45
CA ARG A 24 -25.50 10.21 30.28
C ARG A 24 -24.48 10.90 29.38
N ARG A 25 -23.43 10.23 28.91
CA ARG A 25 -22.50 10.79 27.92
C ARG A 25 -22.74 10.13 26.57
N ARG A 26 -23.91 10.34 25.95
CA ARG A 26 -24.01 10.22 24.49
C ARG A 26 -23.07 11.25 23.91
N ALA A 27 -22.02 10.77 23.34
CA ALA A 27 -20.89 11.59 22.94
C ALA A 27 -21.31 12.52 21.81
N ASP A 28 -21.15 13.78 22.03
CA ASP A 28 -20.92 14.78 21.02
C ASP A 28 -19.81 14.24 20.08
N PRO A 29 -20.02 14.15 18.75
CA PRO A 29 -19.03 13.67 17.81
C PRO A 29 -17.65 14.31 17.99
N GLY A 30 -17.58 15.61 18.26
CA GLY A 30 -16.34 16.32 18.54
C GLY A 30 -15.59 15.77 19.77
N ARG A 31 -16.31 15.32 20.78
CA ARG A 31 -15.70 14.67 21.97
C ARG A 31 -15.21 13.24 21.68
N VAL A 32 -15.80 12.54 20.71
CA VAL A 32 -15.35 11.19 20.31
C VAL A 32 -13.99 11.28 19.63
N GLY A 33 -13.81 12.19 18.69
CA GLY A 33 -12.54 12.41 18.01
C GLY A 33 -11.41 12.74 18.97
N THR A 34 -11.61 13.70 19.87
CA THR A 34 -10.64 14.09 20.90
C THR A 34 -10.27 12.91 21.81
N ARG A 35 -11.25 12.13 22.24
CA ARG A 35 -11.03 10.97 23.12
C ARG A 35 -10.26 9.86 22.42
N LEU A 36 -10.54 9.59 21.14
CA LEU A 36 -9.78 8.66 20.32
C LEU A 36 -8.34 9.13 20.16
N ARG A 37 -8.14 10.40 19.80
CA ARG A 37 -6.81 11.00 19.67
C ARG A 37 -5.98 10.81 20.94
N LEU A 38 -6.50 11.25 22.07
CA LEU A 38 -5.80 11.13 23.37
C LEU A 38 -5.54 9.67 23.76
N SER A 39 -6.46 8.74 23.44
CA SER A 39 -6.26 7.31 23.66
C SER A 39 -5.09 6.77 22.82
N PHE A 40 -5.01 7.16 21.56
CA PHE A 40 -3.94 6.73 20.66
C PHE A 40 -2.59 7.31 21.07
N GLU A 41 -2.53 8.58 21.44
CA GLU A 41 -1.31 9.23 21.95
C GLU A 41 -0.79 8.52 23.23
N GLU A 42 -1.69 8.22 24.19
CA GLU A 42 -1.30 7.50 25.43
C GLU A 42 -0.85 6.04 25.16
N LEU A 43 -1.43 5.38 24.16
CA LEU A 43 -1.06 4.03 23.78
C LEU A 43 0.32 3.97 23.12
N GLY A 44 0.79 5.05 22.54
CA GLY A 44 2.13 5.20 22.01
C GLY A 44 2.18 5.36 20.48
N PRO A 45 3.39 5.48 19.90
CA PRO A 45 3.59 5.98 18.54
C PRO A 45 2.91 5.15 17.46
N THR A 46 2.87 3.81 17.56
CA THR A 46 2.18 2.96 16.59
C THR A 46 0.67 3.21 16.58
N PHE A 47 0.07 3.45 17.76
CA PHE A 47 -1.36 3.78 17.86
C PHE A 47 -1.64 5.22 17.43
N ALA A 48 -0.74 6.15 17.75
CA ALA A 48 -0.85 7.52 17.28
C ALA A 48 -0.82 7.58 15.74
N GLU A 49 0.02 6.77 15.12
CA GLU A 49 0.07 6.65 13.66
C GLU A 49 -1.19 6.01 13.07
N LEU A 50 -1.83 5.07 13.78
CA LEU A 50 -3.16 4.59 13.41
C LEU A 50 -4.18 5.76 13.41
N GLY A 51 -4.10 6.68 14.36
CA GLY A 51 -4.93 7.88 14.39
C GLY A 51 -4.71 8.76 13.15
N ARG A 52 -3.46 9.01 12.78
CA ARG A 52 -3.10 9.75 11.55
C ARG A 52 -3.54 9.01 10.29
N PHE A 53 -3.37 7.69 10.25
CA PHE A 53 -3.85 6.86 9.14
C PHE A 53 -5.38 6.97 8.98
N LEU A 54 -6.11 6.89 10.08
CA LEU A 54 -7.57 7.04 10.08
C LEU A 54 -8.01 8.44 9.68
N SER A 55 -7.24 9.49 9.98
CA SER A 55 -7.57 10.86 9.59
C SER A 55 -7.63 11.07 8.07
N ALA A 56 -6.90 10.26 7.32
CA ALA A 56 -6.96 10.26 5.86
C ALA A 56 -8.25 9.62 5.31
N ARG A 57 -8.94 8.78 6.11
CA ARG A 57 -10.16 8.06 5.73
C ARG A 57 -11.42 8.92 5.96
N ARG A 58 -11.44 10.13 5.38
CA ARG A 58 -12.58 11.03 5.44
C ARG A 58 -13.80 10.52 4.66
N ASP A 59 -13.58 9.54 3.79
CA ASP A 59 -14.63 8.76 3.13
C ASP A 59 -15.38 7.81 4.09
N LEU A 60 -14.82 7.53 5.28
CA LEU A 60 -15.42 6.65 6.28
C LEU A 60 -15.79 7.41 7.57
N LEU A 61 -15.01 8.40 7.95
CA LEU A 61 -15.16 9.09 9.23
C LEU A 61 -15.86 10.44 9.08
N PRO A 62 -16.68 10.85 10.06
CA PRO A 62 -17.20 12.21 10.12
C PRO A 62 -16.06 13.25 10.11
N PRO A 63 -16.26 14.40 9.45
CA PRO A 63 -15.20 15.40 9.26
C PRO A 63 -14.56 15.90 10.55
N ASP A 64 -15.35 16.08 11.61
CA ASP A 64 -14.91 16.52 12.94
C ASP A 64 -14.01 15.45 13.62
N VAL A 65 -14.35 14.16 13.49
CA VAL A 65 -13.55 13.05 14.01
C VAL A 65 -12.25 12.94 13.22
N ALA A 66 -12.31 12.99 11.88
CA ALA A 66 -11.13 12.93 11.03
C ALA A 66 -10.18 14.11 11.28
N ALA A 67 -10.71 15.33 11.46
CA ALA A 67 -9.93 16.53 11.78
C ALA A 67 -9.21 16.39 13.13
N GLU A 68 -9.90 15.90 14.16
CA GLU A 68 -9.26 15.66 15.47
C GLU A 68 -8.16 14.60 15.39
N LEU A 69 -8.40 13.49 14.68
CA LEU A 69 -7.40 12.46 14.48
C LEU A 69 -6.19 12.96 13.68
N GLY A 70 -6.39 13.91 12.76
CA GLY A 70 -5.30 14.57 12.04
C GLY A 70 -4.33 15.36 12.94
N ARG A 71 -4.79 15.79 14.12
CA ARG A 71 -3.98 16.47 15.14
C ARG A 71 -3.21 15.52 16.04
N THR A 72 -3.29 14.19 15.81
CA THR A 72 -2.61 13.21 16.67
C THR A 72 -1.11 13.42 16.66
N ALA A 73 -0.54 13.68 17.83
CA ALA A 73 0.90 13.82 18.00
C ALA A 73 1.57 12.42 18.04
N VAL A 74 2.46 12.19 17.09
CA VAL A 74 3.26 10.96 17.06
C VAL A 74 4.58 11.22 17.78
N VAL A 75 4.60 11.00 19.09
CA VAL A 75 5.81 11.14 19.90
C VAL A 75 6.47 9.77 20.06
N ALA A 76 7.57 9.57 19.35
CA ALA A 76 8.36 8.36 19.43
C ALA A 76 9.68 8.64 20.16
N LYS A 77 9.96 7.86 21.22
CA LYS A 77 11.25 7.93 21.89
C LYS A 77 12.29 7.16 21.06
N PRO A 78 13.53 7.63 20.96
CA PRO A 78 14.60 6.88 20.30
C PRO A 78 14.74 5.47 20.90
N LEU A 79 15.18 4.52 20.08
CA LEU A 79 15.67 3.23 20.60
C LEU A 79 16.92 3.49 21.45
N PRO A 80 17.13 2.71 22.51
CA PRO A 80 18.39 2.78 23.27
C PRO A 80 19.61 2.58 22.34
N PRO A 81 20.73 3.30 22.56
CA PRO A 81 21.91 3.18 21.71
C PRO A 81 22.40 1.73 21.55
N ALA A 82 22.37 0.95 22.64
CA ALA A 82 22.76 -0.46 22.59
C ALA A 82 21.85 -1.31 21.71
N GLU A 83 20.54 -1.02 21.68
CA GLU A 83 19.57 -1.72 20.83
C GLU A 83 19.76 -1.33 19.35
N THR A 84 19.99 -0.06 19.09
CA THR A 84 20.32 0.44 17.73
C THR A 84 21.59 -0.21 17.20
N ARG A 85 22.67 -0.22 18.01
CA ARG A 85 23.93 -0.89 17.66
C ARG A 85 23.69 -2.35 17.32
N ALA A 86 23.07 -3.11 18.24
CA ALA A 86 22.82 -4.53 18.04
C ALA A 86 21.95 -4.82 16.81
N LEU A 87 21.01 -3.92 16.49
CA LEU A 87 20.18 -4.02 15.29
C LEU A 87 21.05 -3.85 14.03
N VAL A 88 21.83 -2.77 13.94
CA VAL A 88 22.66 -2.47 12.77
C VAL A 88 23.71 -3.57 12.54
N GLU A 89 24.44 -3.95 13.60
CA GLU A 89 25.46 -5.01 13.54
C GLU A 89 24.89 -6.36 13.09
N ARG A 90 23.73 -6.73 13.60
CA ARG A 90 23.04 -7.97 13.18
C ARG A 90 22.59 -7.91 11.73
N GLU A 91 22.00 -6.79 11.30
CA GLU A 91 21.45 -6.63 9.97
C GLU A 91 22.54 -6.53 8.88
N LEU A 92 23.67 -5.90 9.20
CA LEU A 92 24.78 -5.69 8.27
C LEU A 92 25.91 -6.73 8.44
N GLY A 93 25.84 -7.57 9.48
CA GLY A 93 26.76 -8.69 9.68
C GLY A 93 28.19 -8.30 10.10
N ASN A 94 28.37 -7.10 10.63
CA ASN A 94 29.68 -6.60 11.08
C ASN A 94 29.50 -5.61 12.22
N THR A 95 30.61 -5.32 12.98
CA THR A 95 30.57 -4.32 14.05
C THR A 95 30.48 -2.90 13.50
N LEU A 96 29.89 -1.96 14.28
CA LEU A 96 29.74 -0.57 13.85
C LEU A 96 31.06 0.06 13.46
N GLU A 97 32.13 -0.22 14.22
CA GLU A 97 33.48 0.35 14.00
C GLU A 97 34.14 -0.16 12.70
N ARG A 98 33.69 -1.31 12.17
CA ARG A 98 34.13 -1.81 10.85
C ARG A 98 33.27 -1.32 9.71
N LEU A 99 32.00 -1.01 10.00
CA LEU A 99 31.07 -0.53 9.00
C LEU A 99 31.23 0.96 8.73
N PHE A 100 31.44 1.75 9.78
CA PHE A 100 31.41 3.21 9.72
C PHE A 100 32.68 3.78 10.39
N LEU A 101 33.20 4.85 9.81
CA LEU A 101 34.24 5.65 10.47
C LEU A 101 33.66 6.40 11.67
N GLU A 102 32.44 6.93 11.46
CA GLU A 102 31.67 7.61 12.51
C GLU A 102 30.20 7.15 12.42
N PHE A 103 29.55 7.00 13.58
CA PHE A 103 28.13 6.70 13.70
C PHE A 103 27.54 7.48 14.85
N GLU A 104 26.69 8.47 14.55
CA GLU A 104 26.01 9.26 15.57
C GLU A 104 24.98 8.41 16.31
N GLN A 105 25.16 8.25 17.63
CA GLN A 105 24.23 7.47 18.46
C GLN A 105 22.90 8.18 18.66
N ALA A 106 22.89 9.50 18.70
CA ALA A 106 21.66 10.29 18.70
C ALA A 106 21.03 10.28 17.32
N PRO A 107 19.76 9.86 17.17
CA PRO A 107 19.12 9.90 15.88
C PRO A 107 18.79 11.34 15.48
N THR A 108 18.93 11.65 14.20
CA THR A 108 18.51 12.93 13.61
C THR A 108 16.98 13.00 13.46
N ARG A 109 16.35 11.85 13.25
CA ARG A 109 14.89 11.75 13.13
C ARG A 109 14.38 10.46 13.75
N VAL A 110 13.21 10.54 14.41
CA VAL A 110 12.51 9.40 14.98
C VAL A 110 11.03 9.51 14.67
N ASN A 111 10.46 8.48 14.05
CA ASN A 111 9.01 8.37 13.87
C ASN A 111 8.47 7.05 14.48
N ALA A 112 7.22 6.70 14.21
CA ALA A 112 6.61 5.48 14.76
C ALA A 112 7.30 4.20 14.29
N PHE A 113 7.87 4.18 13.08
CA PHE A 113 8.32 2.98 12.40
C PHE A 113 9.83 2.93 12.18
N THR A 114 10.49 4.06 12.08
CA THR A 114 11.92 4.18 11.76
C THR A 114 12.62 5.18 12.65
N GLN A 115 13.92 5.12 12.68
CA GLN A 115 14.80 6.21 13.15
C GLN A 115 16.01 6.30 12.26
N ALA A 116 16.52 7.54 12.07
CA ALA A 116 17.62 7.85 11.18
C ALA A 116 18.82 8.37 11.97
N HIS A 117 20.02 7.96 11.57
CA HIS A 117 21.29 8.34 12.20
C HIS A 117 22.26 8.83 11.12
N ARG A 118 23.02 9.88 11.42
CA ARG A 118 24.15 10.26 10.58
C ARG A 118 25.30 9.29 10.80
N ALA A 119 26.01 9.02 9.74
CA ALA A 119 27.20 8.18 9.75
C ALA A 119 28.20 8.63 8.69
N VAL A 120 29.45 8.22 8.82
CA VAL A 120 30.48 8.41 7.80
C VAL A 120 31.00 7.03 7.40
N LEU A 121 30.88 6.71 6.13
CA LEU A 121 31.41 5.48 5.55
C LEU A 121 32.90 5.59 5.26
N PRO A 122 33.63 4.46 5.10
CA PRO A 122 35.01 4.48 4.64
C PRO A 122 35.18 5.30 3.37
N GLY A 123 36.24 6.16 3.35
CA GLY A 123 36.50 7.12 2.30
C GLY A 123 35.74 8.44 2.48
N ASP A 124 35.46 8.81 3.73
CA ASP A 124 34.86 10.09 4.16
C ASP A 124 33.55 10.41 3.45
N ARG A 125 32.71 9.37 3.24
CA ARG A 125 31.42 9.52 2.58
C ARG A 125 30.32 9.69 3.62
N PRO A 126 29.67 10.87 3.68
CA PRO A 126 28.57 11.10 4.58
C PRO A 126 27.37 10.21 4.20
N ALA A 127 26.69 9.70 5.19
CA ALA A 127 25.57 8.78 5.01
C ALA A 127 24.48 9.01 6.04
N LEU A 128 23.25 8.65 5.66
CA LEU A 128 22.09 8.55 6.54
C LEU A 128 21.70 7.07 6.68
N VAL A 129 21.83 6.54 7.88
CA VAL A 129 21.46 5.17 8.21
C VAL A 129 20.06 5.16 8.83
N VAL A 130 19.09 4.57 8.15
CA VAL A 130 17.71 4.46 8.62
C VAL A 130 17.44 3.03 9.05
N VAL A 131 16.96 2.85 10.27
CA VAL A 131 16.67 1.55 10.85
C VAL A 131 15.18 1.39 11.18
N ALA A 132 14.64 0.20 10.92
CA ALA A 132 13.27 -0.15 11.28
C ALA A 132 13.17 -0.42 12.79
N ARG A 133 12.26 0.30 13.46
CA ARG A 133 12.09 0.21 14.91
C ARG A 133 11.48 -1.13 15.32
N THR A 134 11.90 -1.60 16.49
CA THR A 134 11.35 -2.77 17.16
C THR A 134 10.00 -2.45 17.85
N GLY A 135 9.24 -3.46 18.24
CA GLY A 135 8.00 -3.29 19.01
C GLY A 135 6.74 -3.04 18.19
N VAL A 136 6.83 -2.52 16.99
CA VAL A 136 5.66 -2.22 16.11
C VAL A 136 4.81 -3.46 15.86
N ARG A 137 5.44 -4.62 15.59
CA ARG A 137 4.73 -5.90 15.38
C ARG A 137 3.87 -6.28 16.59
N ARG A 138 4.42 -6.14 17.79
CA ARG A 138 3.69 -6.42 19.05
C ARG A 138 2.46 -5.54 19.17
N ASP A 139 2.57 -4.25 18.83
CA ASP A 139 1.47 -3.30 18.89
C ASP A 139 0.38 -3.64 17.87
N LEU A 140 0.77 -3.99 16.62
CA LEU A 140 -0.15 -4.43 15.57
C LEU A 140 -0.90 -5.72 15.97
N LEU A 141 -0.21 -6.69 16.55
CA LEU A 141 -0.84 -7.91 17.08
C LEU A 141 -1.81 -7.60 18.22
N ALA A 142 -1.51 -6.61 19.06
CA ALA A 142 -2.39 -6.20 20.15
C ALA A 142 -3.63 -5.44 19.66
N MET A 143 -3.60 -4.82 18.47
CA MET A 143 -4.76 -4.13 17.87
C MET A 143 -5.83 -5.12 17.37
N ARG A 144 -5.44 -6.28 16.84
CA ARG A 144 -6.35 -7.26 16.23
C ARG A 144 -7.50 -7.69 17.15
N PRO A 145 -7.25 -8.20 18.38
CA PRO A 145 -8.33 -8.64 19.28
C PRO A 145 -9.24 -7.47 19.68
N VAL A 146 -8.72 -6.24 19.74
CA VAL A 146 -9.52 -5.04 20.03
C VAL A 146 -10.44 -4.71 18.86
N ALA A 147 -9.94 -4.78 17.64
CA ALA A 147 -10.72 -4.58 16.43
C ALA A 147 -11.85 -5.65 16.30
N ASP A 148 -11.54 -6.93 16.56
CA ASP A 148 -12.53 -8.00 16.57
C ASP A 148 -13.62 -7.77 17.63
N LEU A 149 -13.24 -7.33 18.82
CA LEU A 149 -14.18 -7.01 19.88
C LEU A 149 -15.06 -5.81 19.50
N ALA A 150 -14.45 -4.75 18.92
CA ALA A 150 -15.18 -3.58 18.43
C ALA A 150 -16.17 -3.97 17.32
N ARG A 151 -15.77 -4.81 16.37
CA ARG A 151 -16.63 -5.32 15.31
C ARG A 151 -17.84 -6.07 15.88
N ARG A 152 -17.61 -6.98 16.85
CA ARG A 152 -18.70 -7.78 17.47
C ARG A 152 -19.67 -6.93 18.29
N ARG A 153 -19.18 -5.90 19.00
CA ARG A 153 -20.01 -5.12 19.94
C ARG A 153 -20.60 -3.87 19.35
N LEU A 154 -20.00 -3.32 18.30
CA LEU A 154 -20.39 -2.06 17.67
C LEU A 154 -20.84 -2.27 16.21
N SER A 155 -21.14 -3.52 15.81
CA SER A 155 -21.66 -3.82 14.48
C SER A 155 -22.86 -2.93 14.14
N GLY A 156 -22.85 -2.33 12.94
CA GLY A 156 -23.88 -1.40 12.46
C GLY A 156 -23.88 -0.02 13.11
N ARG A 157 -22.98 0.25 14.09
CA ARG A 157 -22.83 1.57 14.72
C ARG A 157 -21.56 2.29 14.30
N LEU A 158 -20.62 1.58 13.71
CA LEU A 158 -19.38 2.17 13.18
C LEU A 158 -19.50 2.34 11.66
N PRO A 159 -19.00 3.46 11.13
CA PRO A 159 -19.01 3.73 9.69
C PRO A 159 -17.98 2.87 8.92
N LEU A 160 -17.09 2.19 9.64
CA LEU A 160 -16.01 1.35 9.09
C LEU A 160 -16.00 -0.04 9.76
N ASP A 161 -15.40 -1.02 9.08
CA ASP A 161 -15.08 -2.31 9.69
C ASP A 161 -13.73 -2.20 10.43
N PRO A 162 -13.71 -2.31 11.78
CA PRO A 162 -12.48 -2.17 12.54
C PRO A 162 -11.42 -3.22 12.19
N THR A 163 -11.85 -4.44 11.85
CA THR A 163 -10.93 -5.55 11.53
C THR A 163 -10.24 -5.32 10.18
N ALA A 164 -11.02 -4.93 9.16
CA ALA A 164 -10.49 -4.57 7.85
C ALA A 164 -9.54 -3.36 7.96
N THR A 165 -9.94 -2.34 8.71
CA THR A 165 -9.14 -1.12 8.90
C THR A 165 -7.80 -1.40 9.60
N VAL A 166 -7.78 -2.26 10.63
CA VAL A 166 -6.53 -2.67 11.30
C VAL A 166 -5.66 -3.50 10.35
N ALA A 167 -6.26 -4.33 9.48
CA ALA A 167 -5.50 -5.07 8.48
C ALA A 167 -4.87 -4.14 7.42
N GLU A 168 -5.62 -3.15 6.92
CA GLU A 168 -5.11 -2.12 6.02
C GLU A 168 -3.96 -1.33 6.66
N PHE A 169 -4.13 -0.92 7.93
CA PHE A 169 -3.08 -0.24 8.67
C PHE A 169 -1.84 -1.12 8.88
N ALA A 170 -2.02 -2.41 9.18
CA ALA A 170 -0.89 -3.34 9.34
C ALA A 170 -0.08 -3.48 8.04
N THR A 171 -0.74 -3.54 6.87
CA THR A 171 -0.08 -3.53 5.56
C THR A 171 0.68 -2.22 5.34
N HIS A 172 0.06 -1.08 5.63
CA HIS A 172 0.70 0.24 5.55
C HIS A 172 1.94 0.33 6.46
N ALA A 173 1.83 -0.11 7.72
CA ALA A 173 2.94 -0.13 8.67
C ALA A 173 4.06 -1.09 8.25
N ALA A 174 3.73 -2.22 7.60
CA ALA A 174 4.72 -3.14 7.06
C ALA A 174 5.54 -2.49 5.94
N HIS A 175 4.91 -1.82 4.99
CA HIS A 175 5.60 -1.10 3.92
C HIS A 175 6.52 0.00 4.45
N ARG A 176 6.09 0.76 5.46
CA ARG A 176 6.92 1.83 6.08
C ARG A 176 8.13 1.29 6.85
N ARG A 177 8.17 0.02 7.15
CA ARG A 177 9.29 -0.66 7.84
C ARG A 177 10.15 -1.51 6.92
N ASP A 178 9.74 -1.67 5.69
CA ASP A 178 10.48 -2.42 4.67
C ASP A 178 11.51 -1.51 4.01
N MET A 179 12.77 -1.68 4.40
CA MET A 179 13.88 -0.86 3.91
C MET A 179 14.26 -1.21 2.46
N PHE A 180 13.95 -2.42 1.98
CA PHE A 180 14.08 -2.73 0.56
C PHE A 180 13.08 -1.93 -0.28
N PHE A 181 11.85 -1.81 0.22
CA PHE A 181 10.85 -0.99 -0.45
C PHE A 181 11.27 0.49 -0.49
N ALA A 182 11.80 1.01 0.63
CA ALA A 182 12.33 2.38 0.70
C ALA A 182 13.49 2.60 -0.29
N ALA A 183 14.44 1.65 -0.36
CA ALA A 183 15.54 1.70 -1.32
C ALA A 183 15.06 1.65 -2.78
N GLN A 184 14.07 0.82 -3.07
CA GLN A 184 13.48 0.71 -4.42
C GLN A 184 12.71 1.98 -4.80
N ALA A 185 11.98 2.59 -3.86
CA ALA A 185 11.27 3.85 -4.08
C ALA A 185 12.24 5.00 -4.35
N ALA A 186 13.32 5.11 -3.57
CA ALA A 186 14.38 6.10 -3.79
C ALA A 186 15.03 5.94 -5.19
N ARG A 187 15.34 4.71 -5.58
CA ARG A 187 15.86 4.42 -6.94
C ARG A 187 14.90 4.86 -8.03
N ARG A 188 13.60 4.55 -7.89
CA ARG A 188 12.58 4.99 -8.87
C ARG A 188 12.52 6.52 -8.96
N LEU A 189 12.53 7.20 -7.82
CA LEU A 189 12.54 8.65 -7.78
C LEU A 189 13.75 9.24 -8.55
N ARG A 190 14.93 8.64 -8.44
CA ARG A 190 16.13 9.08 -9.17
C ARG A 190 16.05 8.86 -10.68
N GLU A 191 15.39 7.81 -11.13
CA GLU A 191 15.25 7.47 -12.55
C GLU A 191 14.24 8.39 -13.28
N MET A 192 13.55 9.29 -12.56
CA MET A 192 12.54 10.18 -13.13
C MET A 192 13.17 11.41 -13.76
N GLU A 193 12.93 11.61 -15.06
CA GLU A 193 13.39 12.79 -15.78
C GLU A 193 12.65 14.05 -15.32
N GLY A 194 13.36 15.16 -15.22
CA GLY A 194 12.79 16.47 -14.87
C GLY A 194 12.51 16.68 -13.39
N LEU A 195 12.94 15.75 -12.53
CA LEU A 195 12.86 15.93 -11.08
C LEU A 195 13.86 17.02 -10.64
N ARG A 196 13.35 18.07 -10.01
CA ARG A 196 14.20 19.14 -9.44
C ARG A 196 14.72 18.81 -8.02
N LEU A 197 14.45 17.57 -7.58
CA LEU A 197 14.90 17.08 -6.28
C LEU A 197 16.01 16.06 -6.49
N ARG A 198 17.15 16.28 -5.88
CA ARG A 198 18.20 15.28 -5.81
C ARG A 198 17.80 14.20 -4.82
N VAL A 199 17.68 12.98 -5.30
CA VAL A 199 17.37 11.81 -4.47
C VAL A 199 18.67 11.06 -4.19
N PRO A 200 19.01 10.77 -2.91
CA PRO A 200 20.27 10.14 -2.53
C PRO A 200 20.41 8.72 -3.10
N ASP A 201 21.65 8.33 -3.31
CA ASP A 201 22.01 6.96 -3.64
C ASP A 201 21.84 6.02 -2.44
N VAL A 202 21.59 4.76 -2.74
CA VAL A 202 21.52 3.69 -1.73
C VAL A 202 22.84 2.94 -1.70
N TYR A 203 23.52 2.92 -0.58
CA TYR A 203 24.70 2.09 -0.37
C TYR A 203 24.29 0.64 -0.10
N ARG A 204 24.15 -0.15 -1.17
CA ARG A 204 23.64 -1.54 -1.10
C ARG A 204 24.44 -2.45 -0.18
N GLY A 205 25.77 -2.27 -0.12
CA GLY A 205 26.64 -3.04 0.78
C GLY A 205 26.43 -2.75 2.26
N TYR A 206 25.72 -1.66 2.57
CA TYR A 206 25.37 -1.19 3.92
C TYR A 206 23.85 -1.15 4.13
N SER A 207 23.14 -2.03 3.46
CA SER A 207 21.67 -2.07 3.53
C SER A 207 21.13 -3.49 3.64
N SER A 208 20.01 -3.64 4.36
CA SER A 208 19.27 -4.88 4.57
C SER A 208 17.75 -4.61 4.56
N GLY A 209 16.93 -5.62 4.83
CA GLY A 209 15.47 -5.44 4.93
C GLY A 209 15.01 -4.56 6.09
N ARG A 210 15.87 -4.33 7.10
CA ARG A 210 15.54 -3.52 8.30
C ARG A 210 16.48 -2.33 8.52
N CYS A 211 17.48 -2.19 7.69
CA CYS A 211 18.46 -1.10 7.75
C CYS A 211 18.77 -0.66 6.32
N VAL A 212 18.63 0.61 6.01
CA VAL A 212 19.02 1.17 4.72
C VAL A 212 19.97 2.34 4.94
N THR A 213 21.02 2.41 4.13
CA THR A 213 22.01 3.48 4.18
C THR A 213 21.94 4.26 2.88
N PHE A 214 21.63 5.53 3.00
CA PHE A 214 21.57 6.49 1.90
C PHE A 214 22.82 7.37 1.89
N GLU A 215 23.16 7.90 0.72
CA GLU A 215 24.03 9.06 0.58
C GLU A 215 23.46 10.24 1.39
N ALA A 216 24.30 11.04 2.00
CA ALA A 216 23.87 12.26 2.64
C ALA A 216 24.64 13.45 2.05
N PRO A 217 24.03 14.66 1.95
CA PRO A 217 24.74 15.85 1.50
C PRO A 217 25.83 16.23 2.50
N VAL A 218 26.96 16.73 1.97
CA VAL A 218 28.03 17.33 2.75
C VAL A 218 27.57 18.74 3.12
N ASP A 219 27.74 19.14 4.38
CA ASP A 219 27.43 20.51 4.86
C ASP A 219 25.97 20.94 4.58
N ALA A 220 25.03 20.02 4.66
CA ALA A 220 23.63 20.28 4.39
C ALA A 220 23.03 21.35 5.30
N ALA A 221 22.51 22.39 4.71
CA ALA A 221 21.66 23.38 5.37
C ALA A 221 20.18 23.02 5.23
N PRO A 222 19.33 23.39 6.21
CA PRO A 222 17.88 23.33 6.04
C PRO A 222 17.46 24.11 4.79
N LEU A 223 16.45 23.58 4.08
CA LEU A 223 15.88 24.27 2.92
C LEU A 223 15.17 25.54 3.36
N GLU A 224 15.44 26.65 2.68
CA GLU A 224 14.78 27.93 2.93
C GLU A 224 13.28 27.86 2.59
N PRO A 225 12.40 28.47 3.41
CA PRO A 225 10.94 28.41 3.22
C PRO A 225 10.45 28.88 1.84
N GLU A 226 11.16 29.83 1.23
CA GLU A 226 10.86 30.38 -0.10
C GLU A 226 10.94 29.32 -1.20
N ARG A 227 11.68 28.25 -0.97
CA ARG A 227 11.86 27.14 -1.90
C ARG A 227 10.89 25.98 -1.71
N TYR A 228 10.05 26.00 -0.67
CA TYR A 228 9.07 24.94 -0.45
C TYR A 228 8.05 24.82 -1.58
N GLY A 229 7.78 25.91 -2.31
CA GLY A 229 6.92 25.88 -3.49
C GLY A 229 7.47 25.03 -4.62
N GLU A 230 8.79 25.05 -4.88
CA GLU A 230 9.45 24.17 -5.86
C GLU A 230 9.28 22.69 -5.48
N VAL A 231 9.52 22.39 -4.21
CA VAL A 231 9.43 21.03 -3.66
C VAL A 231 8.00 20.52 -3.75
N SER A 232 7.04 21.34 -3.33
CA SER A 232 5.61 20.98 -3.37
C SER A 232 5.15 20.64 -4.78
N GLU A 233 5.44 21.54 -5.74
CA GLU A 233 5.06 21.32 -7.14
C GLU A 233 5.68 20.02 -7.69
N ALA A 234 6.98 19.78 -7.41
CA ALA A 234 7.65 18.55 -7.82
C ALA A 234 6.99 17.31 -7.22
N LEU A 235 6.67 17.32 -5.92
CA LEU A 235 6.02 16.19 -5.25
C LEU A 235 4.60 15.93 -5.76
N VAL A 236 3.83 16.99 -6.01
CA VAL A 236 2.49 16.88 -6.58
C VAL A 236 2.54 16.30 -8.00
N ARG A 237 3.46 16.77 -8.83
CA ARG A 237 3.65 16.23 -10.19
C ARG A 237 4.09 14.78 -10.16
N LEU A 238 5.02 14.40 -9.29
CA LEU A 238 5.46 13.02 -9.09
C LEU A 238 4.31 12.10 -8.68
N ALA A 239 3.53 12.54 -7.70
CA ALA A 239 2.40 11.76 -7.23
C ALA A 239 1.39 11.51 -8.35
N MET A 240 1.04 12.54 -9.12
CA MET A 240 -0.01 12.48 -10.13
C MET A 240 0.45 11.90 -11.47
N ALA A 241 1.71 12.10 -11.86
CA ALA A 241 2.22 11.61 -13.14
C ALA A 241 2.81 10.19 -13.03
N GLU A 242 3.55 9.92 -11.96
CA GLU A 242 4.34 8.70 -11.82
C GLU A 242 3.81 7.75 -10.73
N GLY A 243 2.85 8.22 -9.94
CA GLY A 243 2.27 7.45 -8.85
C GLY A 243 3.24 7.20 -7.70
N VAL A 244 4.25 8.06 -7.54
CA VAL A 244 5.14 8.02 -6.39
C VAL A 244 4.79 9.18 -5.48
N PHE A 245 4.45 8.90 -4.24
CA PHE A 245 4.10 9.91 -3.26
C PHE A 245 4.82 9.67 -1.95
N LEU A 246 5.13 10.76 -1.27
CA LEU A 246 5.77 10.77 0.03
C LEU A 246 4.72 11.06 1.10
N THR A 247 4.81 10.43 2.24
CA THR A 247 4.00 10.76 3.41
C THR A 247 4.88 11.37 4.49
N ASP A 248 4.26 12.01 5.47
CA ASP A 248 4.97 12.64 6.59
C ASP A 248 5.97 13.69 6.10
N LEU A 249 5.47 14.60 5.26
CA LEU A 249 6.24 15.69 4.68
C LEU A 249 6.60 16.73 5.75
N ALA A 250 7.83 16.66 6.22
CA ALA A 250 8.39 17.61 7.18
C ALA A 250 9.55 18.37 6.54
N PRO A 251 9.74 19.67 6.87
CA PRO A 251 10.83 20.48 6.33
C PRO A 251 12.21 19.84 6.47
N GLU A 252 12.44 19.13 7.58
CA GLU A 252 13.71 18.46 7.89
C GLU A 252 14.07 17.32 6.94
N ARG A 253 13.15 16.92 6.07
CA ARG A 253 13.40 15.91 5.01
C ARG A 253 14.04 16.51 3.77
N PHE A 254 14.10 17.82 3.69
CA PHE A 254 14.67 18.56 2.57
C PHE A 254 15.86 19.37 3.03
N ALA A 255 16.92 19.37 2.22
CA ALA A 255 18.15 20.08 2.51
C ALA A 255 18.71 20.68 1.23
N THR A 256 19.67 21.57 1.37
CA THR A 256 20.48 22.09 0.27
C THR A 256 21.93 22.10 0.69
N ASP A 257 22.83 21.82 -0.23
CA ASP A 257 24.28 21.94 -0.08
C ASP A 257 24.78 23.32 -0.49
N ASP A 258 23.92 24.06 -1.22
CA ASP A 258 24.17 25.47 -1.62
C ASP A 258 22.81 26.20 -1.61
N PRO A 259 22.69 27.43 -1.11
CA PRO A 259 21.46 28.22 -1.09
C PRO A 259 20.74 28.33 -2.46
N LEU A 260 21.51 28.31 -3.55
CA LEU A 260 21.02 28.32 -4.94
C LEU A 260 21.13 26.95 -5.61
N GLY A 261 21.66 25.96 -4.90
CA GLY A 261 21.93 24.63 -5.40
C GLY A 261 20.72 23.72 -5.51
N GLU A 262 21.00 22.47 -5.78
CA GLU A 262 19.95 21.41 -5.85
C GLU A 262 19.29 21.21 -4.50
N VAL A 263 17.99 20.95 -4.52
CA VAL A 263 17.26 20.55 -3.33
C VAL A 263 17.39 19.04 -3.16
N TRP A 264 17.88 18.62 -2.01
CA TRP A 264 17.99 17.22 -1.63
C TRP A 264 16.73 16.73 -0.92
N LEU A 265 16.24 15.58 -1.33
CA LEU A 265 15.37 14.78 -0.49
C LEU A 265 16.26 13.98 0.48
N ALA A 266 16.66 14.59 1.58
CA ALA A 266 17.66 14.01 2.50
C ALA A 266 17.23 12.64 3.09
N ASP A 267 15.92 12.42 3.26
CA ASP A 267 15.38 11.14 3.70
C ASP A 267 14.25 10.67 2.76
N PRO A 268 14.55 9.78 1.81
CA PRO A 268 13.58 9.24 0.87
C PRO A 268 12.73 8.09 1.43
N THR A 269 12.87 7.72 2.69
CA THR A 269 11.97 6.77 3.34
C THR A 269 10.54 7.33 3.37
N GLU A 270 9.53 6.54 3.64
CA GLU A 270 8.13 6.97 3.59
C GLU A 270 7.62 7.31 2.17
N ALA A 271 8.32 6.84 1.12
CA ALA A 271 7.85 6.91 -0.26
C ALA A 271 6.99 5.69 -0.58
N PHE A 272 5.89 5.92 -1.29
CA PHE A 272 4.96 4.88 -1.73
C PHE A 272 4.80 4.93 -3.24
N THR A 273 4.54 3.75 -3.82
CA THR A 273 4.23 3.64 -5.24
C THR A 273 2.79 3.22 -5.42
N PHE A 274 2.07 3.93 -6.25
CA PHE A 274 0.70 3.62 -6.63
C PHE A 274 0.66 2.60 -7.76
N ASP A 275 -0.36 1.75 -7.78
CA ASP A 275 -0.62 0.89 -8.93
C ASP A 275 -0.95 1.74 -10.16
N PRO A 276 -0.31 1.51 -11.32
CA PRO A 276 -0.48 2.37 -12.50
C PRO A 276 -1.90 2.42 -13.07
N GLU A 277 -2.65 1.33 -12.97
CA GLU A 277 -4.03 1.29 -13.47
C GLU A 277 -4.94 2.11 -12.56
N ARG A 278 -4.74 1.99 -11.24
CA ARG A 278 -5.46 2.80 -10.26
C ARG A 278 -5.06 4.27 -10.35
N LEU A 279 -3.77 4.56 -10.58
CA LEU A 279 -3.32 5.94 -10.77
C LEU A 279 -4.05 6.62 -11.94
N ARG A 280 -4.21 5.90 -13.04
CA ARG A 280 -5.03 6.37 -14.16
C ARG A 280 -6.45 6.67 -13.71
N GLY A 281 -7.06 5.78 -12.93
CA GLY A 281 -8.40 6.01 -12.36
C GLY A 281 -8.46 7.29 -11.52
N VAL A 282 -7.44 7.55 -10.67
CA VAL A 282 -7.34 8.79 -9.89
C VAL A 282 -7.21 10.02 -10.80
N ALA A 283 -6.38 9.95 -11.83
CA ALA A 283 -6.23 11.04 -12.79
C ALA A 283 -7.55 11.33 -13.54
N GLU A 284 -8.28 10.30 -13.94
CA GLU A 284 -9.61 10.45 -14.56
C GLU A 284 -10.64 11.06 -13.59
N VAL A 285 -10.60 10.71 -12.30
CA VAL A 285 -11.42 11.36 -11.26
C VAL A 285 -11.10 12.85 -11.18
N LEU A 286 -9.82 13.22 -11.05
CA LEU A 286 -9.42 14.62 -10.94
C LEU A 286 -9.79 15.43 -12.18
N ALA A 287 -9.59 14.87 -13.39
CA ALA A 287 -10.01 15.49 -14.64
C ALA A 287 -11.52 15.66 -14.74
N ALA A 288 -12.31 14.71 -14.23
CA ALA A 288 -13.76 14.81 -14.18
C ALA A 288 -14.22 15.88 -13.16
N VAL A 289 -13.60 15.94 -11.99
CA VAL A 289 -13.83 16.99 -10.98
C VAL A 289 -13.60 18.37 -11.59
N ARG A 290 -12.49 18.56 -12.29
CA ARG A 290 -12.17 19.83 -12.97
C ARG A 290 -13.25 20.25 -13.95
N ARG A 291 -13.85 19.30 -14.70
CA ARG A 291 -14.91 19.58 -15.66
C ARG A 291 -16.30 19.71 -15.04
N GLY A 292 -16.45 19.43 -13.76
CA GLY A 292 -17.76 19.32 -13.12
C GLY A 292 -18.56 18.09 -13.62
N ASP A 293 -17.88 17.05 -14.17
CA ASP A 293 -18.48 15.86 -14.77
C ASP A 293 -18.78 14.80 -13.70
N VAL A 294 -19.99 14.82 -13.14
CA VAL A 294 -20.46 13.84 -12.14
C VAL A 294 -20.39 12.41 -12.67
N ASP A 295 -20.83 12.20 -13.92
CA ASP A 295 -20.83 10.87 -14.54
C ASP A 295 -19.40 10.35 -14.75
N GLY A 296 -18.49 11.25 -15.11
CA GLY A 296 -17.07 10.97 -15.22
C GLY A 296 -16.48 10.52 -13.87
N VAL A 297 -16.78 11.21 -12.78
CA VAL A 297 -16.32 10.84 -11.44
C VAL A 297 -16.83 9.44 -11.06
N VAL A 298 -18.15 9.19 -11.20
CA VAL A 298 -18.74 7.88 -10.83
C VAL A 298 -18.14 6.74 -11.65
N ARG A 299 -17.87 6.95 -12.95
CA ARG A 299 -17.22 5.94 -13.80
C ARG A 299 -15.75 5.70 -13.44
N ALA A 300 -15.03 6.74 -13.00
CA ALA A 300 -13.61 6.67 -12.71
C ALA A 300 -13.30 6.08 -11.31
N LEU A 301 -14.19 6.22 -10.32
CA LEU A 301 -14.00 5.69 -8.97
C LEU A 301 -13.65 4.19 -8.92
N PRO A 302 -14.35 3.27 -9.65
CA PRO A 302 -13.96 1.87 -9.68
C PRO A 302 -12.59 1.63 -10.32
N LEU A 303 -12.18 2.44 -11.32
CA LEU A 303 -10.85 2.37 -11.92
C LEU A 303 -9.75 2.73 -10.92
N ALA A 304 -10.05 3.66 -10.00
CA ALA A 304 -9.18 3.99 -8.87
C ALA A 304 -9.23 2.93 -7.73
N GLY A 305 -9.88 1.78 -7.94
CA GLY A 305 -9.99 0.71 -6.96
C GLY A 305 -11.03 0.96 -5.86
N SER A 306 -11.86 2.00 -6.01
CA SER A 306 -12.88 2.39 -5.04
C SER A 306 -14.20 1.66 -5.29
N SER A 307 -15.00 1.42 -4.24
CA SER A 307 -16.30 0.77 -4.39
C SER A 307 -17.41 1.81 -4.53
N VAL A 308 -18.32 1.58 -5.46
CA VAL A 308 -19.52 2.40 -5.69
C VAL A 308 -20.76 1.55 -5.38
N PRO A 309 -21.77 2.05 -4.69
CA PRO A 309 -23.00 1.33 -4.43
C PRO A 309 -23.74 1.00 -5.74
N ARG A 310 -24.54 -0.07 -5.76
CA ARG A 310 -25.33 -0.44 -6.95
C ARG A 310 -26.35 0.63 -7.34
N ASP A 311 -27.01 1.21 -6.34
CA ASP A 311 -27.79 2.43 -6.50
C ASP A 311 -26.91 3.63 -6.16
N ASP A 312 -26.43 4.30 -7.19
CA ASP A 312 -25.53 5.46 -7.09
C ASP A 312 -26.26 6.81 -7.11
N SER A 313 -27.59 6.80 -7.03
CA SER A 313 -28.43 8.01 -7.12
C SER A 313 -28.08 9.03 -6.04
N VAL A 314 -27.84 8.58 -4.80
CA VAL A 314 -27.42 9.44 -3.68
C VAL A 314 -26.01 9.98 -3.94
N LEU A 315 -25.08 9.14 -4.36
CA LEU A 315 -23.71 9.57 -4.68
C LEU A 315 -23.71 10.65 -5.78
N ARG A 316 -24.50 10.47 -6.84
CA ARG A 316 -24.63 11.44 -7.93
C ARG A 316 -25.21 12.76 -7.46
N ARG A 317 -26.15 12.74 -6.53
CA ARG A 317 -26.71 13.97 -5.95
C ARG A 317 -25.64 14.71 -5.15
N GLU A 318 -24.97 14.03 -4.21
CA GLU A 318 -23.93 14.63 -3.37
C GLU A 318 -22.76 15.17 -4.21
N LEU A 319 -22.32 14.41 -5.23
CA LEU A 319 -21.29 14.87 -6.15
C LEU A 319 -21.75 16.10 -6.96
N ARG A 320 -23.01 16.17 -7.38
CA ARG A 320 -23.52 17.33 -8.11
C ARG A 320 -23.53 18.59 -7.26
N GLU A 321 -23.92 18.49 -6.00
CA GLU A 321 -23.85 19.60 -5.04
C GLU A 321 -22.39 20.03 -4.82
N THR A 322 -21.50 19.08 -4.60
CA THR A 322 -20.09 19.36 -4.36
C THR A 322 -19.40 19.96 -5.58
N LEU A 323 -19.58 19.36 -6.78
CA LEU A 323 -18.95 19.84 -8.00
C LEU A 323 -19.55 21.15 -8.50
N GLY A 324 -20.79 21.49 -8.09
CA GLY A 324 -21.39 22.79 -8.34
C GLY A 324 -20.61 23.94 -7.69
N SER A 325 -19.96 23.66 -6.55
CA SER A 325 -19.13 24.64 -5.85
C SER A 325 -17.64 24.53 -6.16
N LEU A 326 -17.12 23.31 -6.44
CA LEU A 326 -15.68 23.04 -6.60
C LEU A 326 -15.24 22.88 -8.06
N GLY A 327 -16.15 22.63 -8.98
CA GLY A 327 -15.86 22.34 -10.37
C GLY A 327 -16.03 23.54 -11.31
N GLY A 328 -15.80 23.31 -12.60
CA GLY A 328 -16.02 24.33 -13.64
C GLY A 328 -14.94 25.43 -13.63
N PRO A 329 -15.28 26.67 -13.94
CA PRO A 329 -14.30 27.76 -14.07
C PRO A 329 -13.56 28.11 -12.78
N LEU A 330 -14.20 27.93 -11.63
CA LEU A 330 -13.68 28.30 -10.31
C LEU A 330 -12.74 27.26 -9.68
N TRP A 331 -12.60 26.10 -10.28
CA TRP A 331 -11.81 25.02 -9.71
C TRP A 331 -10.36 25.42 -9.36
N ARG A 332 -9.77 26.37 -10.10
CA ARG A 332 -8.40 26.86 -9.88
C ARG A 332 -8.25 27.71 -8.62
N GLU A 333 -9.34 28.20 -8.06
CA GLU A 333 -9.35 29.01 -6.86
C GLU A 333 -9.36 28.16 -5.60
N HIS A 334 -9.62 26.85 -5.75
CA HIS A 334 -9.69 25.92 -4.64
C HIS A 334 -8.33 25.26 -4.34
N SER A 335 -8.14 24.93 -3.08
CA SER A 335 -7.02 24.11 -2.63
C SER A 335 -7.27 22.63 -2.85
N LEU A 336 -6.20 21.84 -2.91
CA LEU A 336 -6.29 20.37 -2.89
C LEU A 336 -7.00 19.87 -1.63
N ARG A 337 -6.85 20.58 -0.52
CA ARG A 337 -7.58 20.32 0.73
C ARG A 337 -9.08 20.44 0.54
N GLU A 338 -9.57 21.52 -0.04
CA GLU A 338 -11.01 21.74 -0.25
C GLU A 338 -11.60 20.69 -1.21
N VAL A 339 -10.90 20.39 -2.29
CA VAL A 339 -11.33 19.37 -3.25
C VAL A 339 -11.37 17.98 -2.59
N ARG A 340 -10.34 17.62 -1.81
CA ARG A 340 -10.32 16.37 -1.03
C ARG A 340 -11.48 16.32 -0.04
N ASP A 341 -11.66 17.36 0.76
CA ASP A 341 -12.62 17.34 1.85
C ASP A 341 -14.05 17.30 1.33
N GLY A 342 -14.37 18.11 0.32
CA GLY A 342 -15.68 18.10 -0.34
C GLY A 342 -15.93 16.77 -1.08
N GLY A 343 -14.97 16.31 -1.88
CA GLY A 343 -15.08 15.07 -2.62
C GLY A 343 -15.24 13.84 -1.72
N PHE A 344 -14.46 13.75 -0.65
CA PHE A 344 -14.54 12.62 0.29
C PHE A 344 -15.84 12.64 1.10
N GLU A 345 -16.35 13.83 1.47
CA GLU A 345 -17.65 13.95 2.13
C GLU A 345 -18.79 13.52 1.20
N ALA A 346 -18.75 13.90 -0.09
CA ALA A 346 -19.72 13.45 -1.08
C ALA A 346 -19.68 11.92 -1.26
N VAL A 347 -18.48 11.33 -1.33
CA VAL A 347 -18.29 9.87 -1.39
C VAL A 347 -18.86 9.19 -0.14
N ARG A 348 -18.58 9.73 1.05
CA ARG A 348 -19.06 9.21 2.32
C ARG A 348 -20.59 9.24 2.40
N ARG A 349 -21.22 10.37 2.08
CA ARG A 349 -22.68 10.52 2.09
C ARG A 349 -23.35 9.67 1.01
N GLY A 350 -22.67 9.53 -0.12
CA GLY A 350 -23.11 8.71 -1.24
C GLY A 350 -22.94 7.21 -1.02
N GLY A 351 -22.35 6.78 0.10
CA GLY A 351 -22.18 5.37 0.45
C GLY A 351 -21.08 4.65 -0.35
N ALA A 352 -20.27 5.38 -1.12
CA ALA A 352 -19.09 4.84 -1.77
C ALA A 352 -17.91 4.74 -0.77
N ARG A 353 -16.87 3.98 -1.12
CA ARG A 353 -15.66 3.83 -0.29
C ARG A 353 -14.43 3.92 -1.16
N LEU A 354 -13.52 4.77 -0.78
CA LEU A 354 -12.26 4.95 -1.47
C LEU A 354 -11.29 3.81 -1.17
N HIS A 355 -10.44 3.48 -2.13
CA HIS A 355 -9.29 2.61 -1.86
C HIS A 355 -8.33 3.31 -0.90
N VAL A 356 -7.72 2.56 0.01
CA VAL A 356 -6.85 3.12 1.07
C VAL A 356 -5.69 3.94 0.50
N GLU A 357 -5.09 3.48 -0.59
CA GLU A 357 -3.99 4.20 -1.26
C GLU A 357 -4.45 5.56 -1.81
N VAL A 358 -5.68 5.66 -2.35
CA VAL A 358 -6.25 6.92 -2.82
C VAL A 358 -6.35 7.93 -1.68
N ALA A 359 -6.81 7.47 -0.50
CA ALA A 359 -6.92 8.33 0.67
C ALA A 359 -5.54 8.79 1.18
N GLN A 360 -4.53 7.91 1.17
CA GLN A 360 -3.17 8.25 1.59
C GLN A 360 -2.49 9.19 0.58
N MET A 361 -2.67 8.95 -0.72
CA MET A 361 -2.15 9.84 -1.76
C MET A 361 -2.78 11.23 -1.67
N ALA A 362 -4.10 11.32 -1.50
CA ALA A 362 -4.79 12.60 -1.34
C ALA A 362 -4.31 13.36 -0.08
N ARG A 363 -3.99 12.62 1.00
CA ARG A 363 -3.35 13.21 2.18
C ARG A 363 -1.96 13.77 1.84
N SER A 364 -1.12 13.00 1.16
CA SER A 364 0.22 13.42 0.74
C SER A 364 0.19 14.67 -0.14
N LEU A 365 -0.74 14.74 -1.09
CA LEU A 365 -0.93 15.93 -1.93
C LEU A 365 -1.30 17.18 -1.13
N VAL A 366 -2.15 17.02 -0.12
CA VAL A 366 -2.50 18.14 0.78
C VAL A 366 -1.34 18.52 1.69
N GLU A 367 -0.55 17.56 2.20
CA GLU A 367 0.66 17.85 2.97
C GLU A 367 1.69 18.62 2.12
N ALA A 368 1.83 18.29 0.83
CA ALA A 368 2.69 19.03 -0.10
C ALA A 368 2.21 20.48 -0.32
N GLU A 369 0.90 20.66 -0.48
CA GLU A 369 0.29 21.99 -0.59
C GLU A 369 0.50 22.83 0.68
N GLU A 370 0.36 22.20 1.85
CA GLU A 370 0.59 22.87 3.15
C GLU A 370 2.06 23.28 3.33
N LEU A 371 2.99 22.47 2.84
CA LEU A 371 4.42 22.81 2.86
C LEU A 371 4.71 24.06 2.03
N ALA A 372 4.06 24.20 0.86
CA ALA A 372 4.22 25.35 -0.02
C ALA A 372 3.52 26.62 0.49
N GLY A 373 2.47 26.46 1.31
CA GLY A 373 1.60 27.56 1.73
C GLY A 373 0.79 28.18 0.59
N ARG A 374 0.64 27.50 -0.55
CA ARG A 374 -0.10 27.94 -1.74
C ARG A 374 -0.85 26.78 -2.40
N PRO A 375 -1.96 27.05 -3.12
CA PRO A 375 -2.69 26.01 -3.83
C PRO A 375 -1.86 25.36 -4.95
N GLU A 376 -1.82 24.01 -4.97
CA GLU A 376 -1.12 23.21 -5.97
C GLU A 376 -2.06 22.41 -6.90
N ILE A 377 -3.36 22.75 -6.88
CA ILE A 377 -4.38 22.03 -7.65
C ILE A 377 -4.12 22.09 -9.16
N VAL A 378 -3.55 23.19 -9.65
CA VAL A 378 -3.24 23.36 -11.07
C VAL A 378 -2.16 22.37 -11.49
N ALA A 379 -1.08 22.26 -10.71
CA ALA A 379 -0.01 21.30 -10.96
C ALA A 379 -0.51 19.85 -10.93
N ALA A 380 -1.38 19.51 -9.98
CA ALA A 380 -2.01 18.19 -9.90
C ALA A 380 -2.86 17.87 -11.16
N ALA A 381 -3.65 18.82 -11.62
CA ALA A 381 -4.51 18.60 -12.78
C ALA A 381 -3.73 18.51 -14.10
N GLU A 382 -2.71 19.34 -14.30
CA GLU A 382 -1.84 19.28 -15.47
C GLU A 382 -1.09 17.94 -15.53
N ALA A 383 -0.56 17.47 -14.38
CA ALA A 383 0.08 16.18 -14.30
C ALA A 383 -0.89 15.02 -14.58
N ALA A 384 -2.13 15.10 -14.08
CA ALA A 384 -3.16 14.11 -14.37
C ALA A 384 -3.53 14.06 -15.86
N GLU A 385 -3.65 15.21 -16.52
CA GLU A 385 -3.93 15.26 -17.96
C GLU A 385 -2.79 14.72 -18.80
N THR A 386 -1.55 15.02 -18.41
CA THR A 386 -0.36 14.47 -19.05
C THR A 386 -0.37 12.94 -18.93
N LEU A 387 -0.68 12.40 -17.77
CA LEU A 387 -0.79 10.97 -17.56
C LEU A 387 -1.88 10.33 -18.45
N ILE A 388 -3.06 10.94 -18.52
CA ILE A 388 -4.17 10.44 -19.35
C ILE A 388 -3.80 10.46 -20.83
N SER A 389 -3.13 11.52 -21.30
CA SER A 389 -2.71 11.66 -22.70
C SER A 389 -1.63 10.64 -23.09
N HIS A 390 -0.65 10.42 -22.21
CA HIS A 390 0.42 9.43 -22.43
C HIS A 390 -0.11 8.00 -22.48
N HIS A 391 -1.09 7.64 -21.65
CA HIS A 391 -1.70 6.30 -21.68
C HIS A 391 -2.51 6.03 -22.95
N ARG A 392 -2.91 7.05 -23.68
CA ARG A 392 -3.56 6.91 -24.98
C ARG A 392 -2.57 6.71 -26.13
N ALA A 393 -1.27 6.93 -25.91
CA ALA A 393 -0.23 6.75 -26.92
C ALA A 393 0.22 5.27 -26.97
N PRO A 394 0.07 4.56 -28.11
CA PRO A 394 0.44 3.13 -28.23
C PRO A 394 1.91 2.85 -27.88
N ALA A 395 2.81 3.80 -28.16
CA ALA A 395 4.23 3.70 -27.88
C ALA A 395 4.56 3.61 -26.37
N TYR A 396 3.75 4.20 -25.50
CA TYR A 396 3.98 4.16 -24.06
C TYR A 396 3.68 2.77 -23.46
N VAL A 397 2.60 2.13 -23.93
CA VAL A 397 2.21 0.78 -23.45
C VAL A 397 3.29 -0.24 -23.82
N THR A 398 3.86 -0.14 -25.03
CA THR A 398 4.92 -1.05 -25.49
C THR A 398 6.26 -0.78 -24.81
N ALA A 399 6.65 0.47 -24.61
CA ALA A 399 7.88 0.83 -23.92
C ALA A 399 7.87 0.45 -22.45
N ARG A 400 6.71 0.59 -21.77
CA ARG A 400 6.56 0.21 -20.36
C ARG A 400 6.54 -1.31 -20.16
N ALA A 401 5.91 -2.07 -21.08
CA ALA A 401 5.98 -3.52 -21.09
C ALA A 401 7.42 -4.00 -21.31
N ALA A 402 8.14 -3.37 -22.25
CA ALA A 402 9.55 -3.67 -22.52
C ALA A 402 10.46 -3.32 -21.33
N ARG A 403 10.25 -2.18 -20.65
CA ARG A 403 11.01 -1.83 -19.43
C ARG A 403 10.76 -2.80 -18.27
N ARG A 404 9.52 -3.30 -18.10
CA ARG A 404 9.22 -4.35 -17.10
C ARG A 404 9.91 -5.67 -17.41
N LEU A 405 10.05 -6.02 -18.69
CA LEU A 405 10.75 -7.23 -19.14
C LEU A 405 12.28 -7.06 -19.15
N ALA A 406 12.78 -5.83 -19.31
CA ALA A 406 14.19 -5.51 -19.39
C ALA A 406 14.86 -5.20 -18.04
N GLN A 407 14.17 -5.37 -16.89
CA GLN A 407 14.77 -5.23 -15.56
C GLN A 407 15.36 -6.58 -15.08
N PRO A 408 16.59 -6.97 -15.49
CA PRO A 408 17.21 -8.21 -15.05
C PRO A 408 17.57 -8.21 -13.56
N ASP A 409 17.65 -7.02 -12.96
CA ASP A 409 18.05 -6.84 -11.55
C ASP A 409 17.00 -7.32 -10.53
N THR A 410 15.74 -7.47 -10.94
CA THR A 410 14.69 -7.99 -10.07
C THR A 410 14.94 -9.45 -9.66
N PHE A 411 15.64 -10.22 -10.50
CA PHE A 411 15.97 -11.62 -10.23
C PHE A 411 17.31 -11.82 -9.52
N ALA A 412 18.23 -10.85 -9.58
CA ALA A 412 19.54 -10.96 -8.95
C ALA A 412 19.49 -10.85 -7.41
N ASP A 413 18.47 -10.19 -6.88
CA ASP A 413 18.28 -10.03 -5.43
C ASP A 413 17.45 -11.17 -4.78
N TYR A 414 16.80 -12.02 -5.58
CA TYR A 414 16.00 -13.16 -5.11
C TYR A 414 16.75 -14.14 -4.19
N PRO A 415 18.01 -14.54 -4.46
CA PRO A 415 18.72 -15.46 -3.59
C PRO A 415 19.01 -14.89 -2.20
N ARG A 416 19.27 -13.57 -2.10
CA ARG A 416 19.54 -12.90 -0.83
C ARG A 416 18.25 -12.64 -0.03
N GLN A 417 17.15 -12.32 -0.71
CA GLN A 417 15.82 -12.20 -0.11
C GLN A 417 15.34 -13.56 0.42
N LEU A 418 15.62 -14.64 -0.31
CA LEU A 418 15.33 -16.00 0.12
C LEU A 418 16.14 -16.39 1.37
N HIS A 419 17.41 -15.99 1.44
CA HIS A 419 18.26 -16.22 2.63
C HIS A 419 17.80 -15.42 3.85
N ALA A 420 17.36 -14.18 3.67
CA ALA A 420 16.78 -13.36 4.74
C ALA A 420 15.46 -13.97 5.24
N LEU A 421 14.59 -14.40 4.34
CA LEU A 421 13.34 -15.12 4.65
C LEU A 421 13.61 -16.48 5.36
N LEU A 422 14.61 -17.23 4.90
CA LEU A 422 14.97 -18.51 5.51
C LEU A 422 15.59 -18.34 6.90
N ASN A 423 16.31 -17.25 7.17
CA ASN A 423 16.81 -16.94 8.51
C ASN A 423 15.67 -16.48 9.44
N GLU A 424 14.71 -15.67 8.94
CA GLU A 424 13.50 -15.31 9.69
C GLU A 424 12.59 -16.52 9.98
N LEU A 425 12.56 -17.51 9.05
CA LEU A 425 11.89 -18.81 9.26
C LEU A 425 12.59 -19.68 10.28
N LYS A 426 13.93 -19.66 10.35
CA LYS A 426 14.73 -20.41 11.33
C LYS A 426 14.54 -19.90 12.75
N ASP A 427 14.32 -18.60 12.91
CA ASP A 427 14.12 -17.98 14.22
C ASP A 427 12.67 -18.10 14.74
N GLY A 428 11.79 -18.83 14.02
CA GLY A 428 10.40 -19.12 14.43
C GLY A 428 9.50 -17.87 14.47
N GLU A 429 9.92 -16.77 13.83
CA GLU A 429 9.26 -15.46 13.97
C GLU A 429 8.20 -15.16 12.92
N ILE A 430 7.95 -16.05 11.93
CA ILE A 430 6.97 -15.77 10.87
C ILE A 430 5.89 -16.83 10.79
N GLU A 431 4.72 -16.57 11.34
CA GLU A 431 3.44 -17.08 10.83
C GLU A 431 2.91 -16.09 9.77
N VAL A 432 3.40 -16.18 8.55
CA VAL A 432 2.86 -15.39 7.44
C VAL A 432 1.65 -16.13 6.88
N ARG A 433 0.47 -15.81 7.35
CA ARG A 433 -0.77 -16.13 6.65
C ARG A 433 -0.97 -15.11 5.53
N PHE A 434 -0.40 -15.41 4.35
CA PHE A 434 -0.75 -14.70 3.13
C PHE A 434 -2.22 -15.02 2.78
N ARG A 435 -3.13 -14.10 3.08
CA ARG A 435 -4.41 -14.02 2.37
C ARG A 435 -4.20 -13.10 1.17
N HIS A 436 -3.74 -13.67 0.07
CA HIS A 436 -3.81 -12.99 -1.21
C HIS A 436 -5.27 -13.01 -1.66
N ALA A 437 -5.94 -11.88 -1.61
CA ALA A 437 -7.20 -11.70 -2.31
C ALA A 437 -6.92 -11.91 -3.82
N GLY A 438 -7.38 -13.05 -4.37
CA GLY A 438 -7.12 -13.44 -5.76
C GLY A 438 -6.35 -14.75 -5.94
N LEU A 439 -5.57 -15.21 -4.95
CA LEU A 439 -4.85 -16.48 -5.05
C LEU A 439 -5.82 -17.66 -4.93
N ASP A 440 -6.89 -17.55 -4.13
CA ASP A 440 -7.93 -18.58 -4.03
C ASP A 440 -8.63 -18.81 -5.38
N GLU A 441 -8.81 -17.75 -6.16
CA GLU A 441 -9.39 -17.86 -7.51
C GLU A 441 -8.38 -18.44 -8.52
N LEU A 442 -7.10 -18.15 -8.35
CA LEU A 442 -6.02 -18.69 -9.19
C LEU A 442 -5.74 -20.15 -8.84
N ILE A 443 -5.70 -20.51 -7.58
CA ILE A 443 -5.57 -21.90 -7.12
C ILE A 443 -6.77 -22.73 -7.58
N SER A 444 -7.99 -22.23 -7.46
CA SER A 444 -9.17 -22.93 -7.95
C SER A 444 -9.18 -23.13 -9.47
N LYS A 445 -8.64 -22.17 -10.24
CA LYS A 445 -8.47 -22.31 -11.69
C LYS A 445 -7.37 -23.30 -12.04
N VAL A 446 -6.25 -23.31 -11.30
CA VAL A 446 -5.16 -24.28 -11.48
C VAL A 446 -5.63 -25.70 -11.11
N ASP A 447 -6.38 -25.90 -10.03
CA ASP A 447 -6.94 -27.19 -9.65
C ASP A 447 -7.90 -27.74 -10.70
N ILE A 448 -8.74 -26.87 -11.28
CA ILE A 448 -9.66 -27.27 -12.37
C ILE A 448 -8.86 -27.67 -13.62
N LEU A 449 -7.79 -26.93 -13.95
CA LEU A 449 -6.93 -27.21 -15.10
C LEU A 449 -6.13 -28.51 -14.88
N ALA A 450 -5.56 -28.70 -13.71
CA ALA A 450 -4.83 -29.92 -13.33
C ALA A 450 -5.72 -31.15 -13.40
N ASN A 451 -6.93 -31.09 -12.85
CA ASN A 451 -7.90 -32.17 -12.95
C ASN A 451 -8.26 -32.51 -14.40
N ARG A 452 -8.53 -31.52 -15.23
CA ARG A 452 -8.81 -31.73 -16.66
C ARG A 452 -7.65 -32.38 -17.40
N LEU A 453 -6.42 -31.97 -17.08
CA LEU A 453 -5.20 -32.51 -17.67
C LEU A 453 -4.97 -33.96 -17.25
N VAL A 454 -5.16 -34.30 -15.98
CA VAL A 454 -5.06 -35.66 -15.44
C VAL A 454 -6.11 -36.58 -16.09
N PHE A 455 -7.38 -36.13 -16.18
CA PHE A 455 -8.42 -36.91 -16.87
C PHE A 455 -8.14 -37.08 -18.35
N GLY A 456 -7.63 -36.05 -19.05
CA GLY A 456 -7.22 -36.16 -20.44
C GLY A 456 -6.08 -37.17 -20.67
N LEU A 457 -5.11 -37.17 -19.77
CA LEU A 457 -3.99 -38.12 -19.79
C LEU A 457 -4.44 -39.55 -19.52
N LEU A 458 -5.39 -39.74 -18.61
CA LEU A 458 -5.97 -41.05 -18.27
C LEU A 458 -6.78 -41.61 -19.44
N ILE A 459 -7.57 -40.77 -20.13
CA ILE A 459 -8.29 -41.16 -21.34
C ILE A 459 -7.31 -41.56 -22.46
N ALA A 460 -6.25 -40.77 -22.66
CA ALA A 460 -5.21 -41.10 -23.65
C ALA A 460 -4.51 -42.42 -23.32
N ALA A 461 -4.16 -42.67 -22.06
CA ALA A 461 -3.56 -43.93 -21.61
C ALA A 461 -4.51 -45.12 -21.81
N LEU A 462 -5.81 -44.96 -21.56
CA LEU A 462 -6.82 -45.98 -21.82
C LEU A 462 -6.97 -46.28 -23.30
N ILE A 463 -6.94 -45.30 -24.18
CA ILE A 463 -7.00 -45.47 -25.62
C ILE A 463 -5.77 -46.23 -26.11
N LEU A 464 -4.56 -45.82 -25.68
CA LEU A 464 -3.30 -46.48 -26.04
C LEU A 464 -3.26 -47.91 -25.52
N GLY A 465 -3.61 -48.15 -24.26
CA GLY A 465 -3.66 -49.48 -23.66
C GLY A 465 -4.66 -50.41 -24.35
N SER A 466 -5.87 -49.89 -24.66
CA SER A 466 -6.89 -50.62 -25.38
C SER A 466 -6.47 -50.97 -26.82
N SER A 467 -5.77 -50.05 -27.49
CA SER A 467 -5.23 -50.27 -28.83
C SER A 467 -4.13 -51.34 -28.83
N MET A 468 -3.24 -51.31 -27.82
CA MET A 468 -2.20 -52.34 -27.66
C MET A 468 -2.81 -53.74 -27.40
N LEU A 469 -3.83 -53.83 -26.49
CA LEU A 469 -4.55 -55.07 -26.23
C LEU A 469 -5.26 -55.57 -27.46
N GLY A 470 -5.73 -54.70 -28.35
CA GLY A 470 -6.36 -55.05 -29.63
C GLY A 470 -5.40 -55.71 -30.62
N ILE A 471 -4.11 -55.34 -30.56
CA ILE A 471 -3.08 -55.78 -31.51
C ILE A 471 -2.34 -57.06 -31.02
N PHE A 472 -2.11 -57.20 -29.71
CA PHE A 472 -1.24 -58.25 -29.17
C PHE A 472 -1.93 -59.50 -28.65
N ILE A 473 -3.25 -59.53 -28.57
CA ILE A 473 -3.98 -60.76 -28.11
C ILE A 473 -4.45 -61.57 -29.33
N GLU A 474 -3.60 -62.47 -29.80
CA GLU A 474 -3.97 -63.50 -30.77
C GLU A 474 -4.62 -64.69 -30.01
N GLY A 475 -5.96 -64.92 -30.16
CA GLY A 475 -6.61 -66.13 -29.67
C GLY A 475 -7.77 -65.93 -28.68
N GLY A 476 -8.23 -64.70 -28.42
CA GLY A 476 -9.42 -64.37 -27.62
C GLY A 476 -10.69 -64.20 -28.46
N ALA A 477 -11.89 -64.14 -27.77
CA ALA A 477 -13.16 -63.81 -28.42
C ALA A 477 -13.07 -62.46 -29.16
N GLN A 478 -13.28 -62.49 -30.49
CA GLN A 478 -13.23 -61.30 -31.36
C GLN A 478 -14.66 -60.84 -31.68
N LEU A 479 -14.92 -59.56 -31.54
CA LEU A 479 -16.15 -58.92 -31.98
C LEU A 479 -15.78 -57.79 -32.95
N LEU A 480 -16.30 -57.79 -34.17
CA LEU A 480 -15.99 -56.78 -35.21
C LEU A 480 -14.50 -56.75 -35.60
N GLY A 481 -13.74 -57.82 -35.44
CA GLY A 481 -12.31 -57.92 -35.76
C GLY A 481 -11.37 -57.32 -34.68
N LEU A 482 -11.92 -56.96 -33.51
CA LEU A 482 -11.14 -56.44 -32.38
C LEU A 482 -11.29 -57.38 -31.16
N SER A 483 -10.25 -57.47 -30.34
CA SER A 483 -10.38 -58.24 -29.08
C SER A 483 -11.44 -57.61 -28.18
N VAL A 484 -12.29 -58.46 -27.55
CA VAL A 484 -13.36 -58.02 -26.68
C VAL A 484 -12.84 -57.11 -25.54
N PHE A 485 -11.64 -57.41 -25.00
CA PHE A 485 -11.00 -56.56 -23.96
C PHE A 485 -10.57 -55.21 -24.48
N GLY A 486 -10.04 -55.13 -25.69
CA GLY A 486 -9.67 -53.85 -26.34
C GLY A 486 -10.90 -52.99 -26.63
N LEU A 487 -12.01 -53.64 -27.09
CA LEU A 487 -13.27 -52.95 -27.37
C LEU A 487 -13.90 -52.38 -26.11
N ILE A 488 -13.90 -53.11 -25.00
CA ILE A 488 -14.42 -52.64 -23.69
C ILE A 488 -13.65 -51.41 -23.22
N GLY A 489 -12.30 -51.47 -23.28
CA GLY A 489 -11.46 -50.31 -22.89
C GLY A 489 -11.70 -49.10 -23.76
N PHE A 490 -11.90 -49.26 -25.06
CA PHE A 490 -12.15 -48.19 -26.01
C PHE A 490 -13.52 -47.50 -25.76
N VAL A 491 -14.57 -48.33 -25.51
CA VAL A 491 -15.90 -47.85 -25.18
C VAL A 491 -15.87 -47.06 -23.84
N PHE A 492 -15.14 -47.57 -22.85
CA PHE A 492 -15.00 -46.88 -21.55
C PHE A 492 -14.25 -45.55 -21.68
N ALA A 493 -13.19 -45.51 -22.47
CA ALA A 493 -12.46 -44.28 -22.78
C ALA A 493 -13.36 -43.27 -23.52
N ALA A 494 -14.18 -43.71 -24.47
CA ALA A 494 -15.11 -42.87 -25.22
C ALA A 494 -16.17 -42.23 -24.28
N ILE A 495 -16.72 -43.03 -23.36
CA ILE A 495 -17.69 -42.55 -22.37
C ILE A 495 -17.04 -41.49 -21.46
N LEU A 496 -15.86 -41.75 -20.93
CA LEU A 496 -15.11 -40.80 -20.10
C LEU A 496 -14.80 -39.52 -20.86
N GLY A 497 -14.42 -39.61 -22.13
CA GLY A 497 -14.17 -38.47 -23.01
C GLY A 497 -15.42 -37.59 -23.23
N LEU A 498 -16.56 -38.22 -23.48
CA LEU A 498 -17.85 -37.52 -23.60
C LEU A 498 -18.28 -36.85 -22.30
N LEU A 499 -18.09 -37.52 -21.15
CA LEU A 499 -18.37 -36.94 -19.85
C LEU A 499 -17.50 -35.75 -19.54
N LEU A 500 -16.20 -35.83 -19.87
CA LEU A 500 -15.28 -34.72 -19.72
C LEU A 500 -15.67 -33.53 -20.63
N LEU A 501 -15.98 -33.80 -21.89
CA LEU A 501 -16.46 -32.80 -22.84
C LEU A 501 -17.72 -32.11 -22.35
N PHE A 502 -18.70 -32.88 -21.88
CA PHE A 502 -19.93 -32.36 -21.31
C PHE A 502 -19.68 -31.50 -20.06
N ALA A 503 -18.78 -31.95 -19.19
CA ALA A 503 -18.39 -31.18 -18.00
C ALA A 503 -17.72 -29.85 -18.38
N ILE A 504 -16.90 -29.81 -19.45
CA ILE A 504 -16.26 -28.58 -19.95
C ILE A 504 -17.32 -27.63 -20.51
N ILE A 505 -18.24 -28.12 -21.35
CA ILE A 505 -19.31 -27.30 -21.94
C ILE A 505 -20.25 -26.76 -20.87
N ARG A 506 -20.65 -27.57 -19.90
CA ARG A 506 -21.52 -27.17 -18.80
C ARG A 506 -20.86 -26.16 -17.85
N SER A 507 -19.53 -26.16 -17.73
CA SER A 507 -18.82 -25.18 -16.91
C SER A 507 -18.79 -23.78 -17.51
N GLY A 508 -19.26 -23.57 -18.76
CA GLY A 508 -19.46 -22.28 -19.40
C GLY A 508 -18.19 -21.46 -19.61
N ARG A 509 -17.00 -22.08 -19.57
CA ARG A 509 -15.71 -21.42 -19.73
C ARG A 509 -14.87 -22.20 -20.74
N LEU A 510 -14.98 -21.79 -22.00
CA LEU A 510 -14.03 -22.07 -23.07
C LEU A 510 -12.86 -21.10 -22.94
#